data_fb3a987165d495d10b8357f408fe4f0c
#
_entry.id   fb3a987165d495d10b8357f408fe4f0c
#
_cell.length_a   1.000
_cell.length_b   1.000
_cell.length_c   1.000
_cell.angle_alpha   90.00
_cell.angle_beta   90.00
_cell.angle_gamma   90.00
#
_symmetry.space_group_name_H-M   'P 1'
#
loop_
_entity.id
_entity.type
_entity.pdbx_description
1 polymer ?
#
loop_
_entity_poly.entity_id
_entity_poly.type
_entity_poly.pdbx_seq_one_letter_code
_entity_poly.pdbx_strand_id
1 'polypeptide(L)'
;MRVTRVCQHWRTTALSFPRLWSHIHICRPVDRKIIITNIKLSAQSPLNVYCTIVAPPLADEVKILSLVAEQMHRLQELHIHWTIAHETSLWHLIIPPTPAPNLEVLSLIGSWDERVSNLILPPFFQNITPRLKKLTFTHISSWPHNDFCGLAHLSLFNQRGGRVSLFKFLEILKSSPGLEELLLNYAGPDENSVIMHQERTLALVSLNHLRRIEIGDWTMSVRSIPIFL
;
A
#
# COMPACT_ATOMS: atom_id res chain seq x y z
N MET A 1 23.93 8.20 8.03
CA MET A 1 23.99 9.48 7.26
C MET A 1 25.39 10.06 7.24
N ARG A 2 25.89 10.53 6.08
CA ARG A 2 27.23 11.14 5.98
C ARG A 2 27.27 12.59 6.48
N VAL A 3 26.12 13.28 6.49
CA VAL A 3 25.96 14.69 6.88
C VAL A 3 26.51 15.00 8.28
N THR A 4 26.33 14.09 9.25
CA THR A 4 26.79 14.27 10.63
C THR A 4 28.29 14.11 10.82
N ARG A 5 29.02 13.77 9.75
CA ARG A 5 30.48 13.55 9.78
C ARG A 5 31.26 14.66 9.09
N VAL A 6 30.61 15.72 8.60
CA VAL A 6 31.27 16.81 7.87
C VAL A 6 31.98 17.76 8.85
N CYS A 7 31.24 18.43 9.71
CA CYS A 7 31.75 19.29 10.77
C CYS A 7 30.74 19.41 11.92
N GLN A 8 31.14 20.06 13.00
CA GLN A 8 30.31 20.23 14.20
C GLN A 8 29.01 21.00 13.89
N HIS A 9 29.10 22.07 13.11
CA HIS A 9 27.93 22.87 12.71
C HIS A 9 26.91 22.03 11.95
N TRP A 10 27.34 21.28 10.93
CA TRP A 10 26.47 20.39 10.16
C TRP A 10 25.84 19.29 11.01
N ARG A 11 26.62 18.75 11.96
CA ARG A 11 26.10 17.75 12.90
C ARG A 11 24.99 18.33 13.76
N THR A 12 25.21 19.49 14.38
CA THR A 12 24.22 20.14 15.25
C THR A 12 22.96 20.48 14.46
N THR A 13 23.11 21.08 13.27
CA THR A 13 21.99 21.40 12.40
C THR A 13 21.21 20.14 11.99
N ALA A 14 21.90 19.09 11.55
CA ALA A 14 21.22 17.85 11.16
C ALA A 14 20.45 17.19 12.31
N LEU A 15 21.02 17.18 13.52
CA LEU A 15 20.36 16.61 14.70
C LEU A 15 19.16 17.45 15.16
N SER A 16 19.16 18.75 14.92
CA SER A 16 18.03 19.64 15.26
C SER A 16 16.94 19.68 14.20
N PHE A 17 17.05 18.94 13.10
CA PHE A 17 16.08 18.93 12.01
C PHE A 17 15.40 17.57 11.86
N PRO A 18 14.28 17.31 12.57
CA PRO A 18 13.66 15.98 12.66
C PRO A 18 13.25 15.36 11.31
N ARG A 19 12.83 16.18 10.34
CA ARG A 19 12.42 15.71 9.01
C ARG A 19 13.55 15.00 8.24
N LEU A 20 14.82 15.28 8.53
CA LEU A 20 15.94 14.55 7.91
C LEU A 20 15.98 13.08 8.31
N TRP A 21 15.35 12.73 9.42
CA TRP A 21 15.36 11.40 10.03
C TRP A 21 14.07 10.64 9.83
N SER A 22 13.09 11.24 9.16
CA SER A 22 11.73 10.69 9.01
C SER A 22 11.59 9.63 7.91
N HIS A 23 12.60 9.45 7.07
CA HIS A 23 12.62 8.41 6.04
C HIS A 23 13.31 7.16 6.59
N ILE A 24 12.52 6.12 6.84
CA ILE A 24 12.97 4.86 7.43
C ILE A 24 13.07 3.81 6.33
N HIS A 25 14.28 3.30 6.10
CA HIS A 25 14.52 2.22 5.15
C HIS A 25 14.87 0.93 5.89
N ILE A 26 14.05 -0.08 5.72
CA ILE A 26 14.22 -1.41 6.32
C ILE A 26 14.54 -2.38 5.18
N CYS A 27 15.81 -2.68 4.99
CA CYS A 27 16.29 -3.63 3.98
C CYS A 27 17.52 -4.37 4.50
N ARG A 28 17.75 -5.58 4.02
CA ARG A 28 18.93 -6.38 4.42
C ARG A 28 20.22 -5.84 3.79
N PRO A 29 21.34 -5.82 4.53
CA PRO A 29 21.46 -6.10 5.96
C PRO A 29 20.84 -4.99 6.83
N VAL A 30 20.05 -5.37 7.84
CA VAL A 30 19.33 -4.42 8.68
C VAL A 30 20.22 -3.91 9.81
N ASP A 31 20.46 -2.60 9.86
CA ASP A 31 21.09 -1.97 11.04
C ASP A 31 20.02 -1.41 11.98
N ARG A 32 19.64 -2.22 12.95
CA ARG A 32 18.64 -1.89 13.97
C ARG A 32 18.98 -0.58 14.73
N LYS A 33 20.26 -0.34 15.01
CA LYS A 33 20.68 0.87 15.75
C LYS A 33 20.41 2.13 14.93
N ILE A 34 20.67 2.09 13.63
CA ILE A 34 20.39 3.21 12.72
C ILE A 34 18.88 3.49 12.69
N ILE A 35 18.04 2.47 12.53
CA ILE A 35 16.59 2.63 12.43
C ILE A 35 16.03 3.21 13.73
N ILE A 36 16.40 2.66 14.91
CA ILE A 36 15.98 3.18 16.20
C ILE A 36 16.42 4.64 16.38
N THR A 37 17.65 4.96 15.96
CA THR A 37 18.15 6.33 16.04
C THR A 37 17.34 7.27 15.16
N ASN A 38 17.04 6.87 13.93
CA ASN A 38 16.22 7.67 13.00
C ASN A 38 14.81 7.89 13.55
N ILE A 39 14.16 6.84 14.07
CA ILE A 39 12.83 6.96 14.70
C ILE A 39 12.86 7.94 15.87
N LYS A 40 13.91 7.90 16.72
CA LYS A 40 14.06 8.84 17.85
C LYS A 40 14.30 10.27 17.37
N LEU A 41 15.21 10.47 16.42
CA LEU A 41 15.59 11.78 15.90
C LEU A 41 14.47 12.41 15.05
N SER A 42 13.61 11.61 14.43
CA SER A 42 12.44 12.11 13.70
C SER A 42 11.37 12.73 14.61
N ALA A 43 11.47 12.55 15.92
CA ALA A 43 10.55 13.09 16.94
C ALA A 43 9.08 12.85 16.55
N GLN A 44 8.29 13.91 16.37
CA GLN A 44 6.89 13.86 15.96
C GLN A 44 6.68 14.16 14.45
N SER A 45 7.76 14.21 13.66
CA SER A 45 7.61 14.41 12.21
C SER A 45 6.87 13.24 11.57
N PRO A 46 6.08 13.50 10.52
CA PRO A 46 5.49 12.44 9.71
C PRO A 46 6.54 11.45 9.24
N LEU A 47 6.24 10.15 9.27
CA LEU A 47 7.15 9.09 8.88
C LEU A 47 6.82 8.54 7.50
N ASN A 48 7.88 8.33 6.69
CA ASN A 48 7.84 7.63 5.43
C ASN A 48 8.67 6.35 5.57
N VAL A 49 8.00 5.20 5.48
CA VAL A 49 8.60 3.89 5.74
C VAL A 49 8.67 3.08 4.44
N TYR A 50 9.87 2.64 4.11
CA TYR A 50 10.18 1.77 2.98
C TYR A 50 10.74 0.46 3.53
N CYS A 51 10.01 -0.63 3.34
CA CYS A 51 10.35 -1.93 3.89
C CYS A 51 10.48 -2.98 2.80
N THR A 52 11.63 -3.67 2.76
CA THR A 52 11.82 -4.86 1.92
C THR A 52 11.98 -6.07 2.83
N ILE A 53 11.03 -6.98 2.75
CA ILE A 53 10.98 -8.20 3.57
C ILE A 53 11.32 -9.40 2.70
N VAL A 54 12.35 -10.13 3.10
CA VAL A 54 12.75 -11.39 2.45
C VAL A 54 12.44 -12.54 3.40
N ALA A 55 11.77 -13.56 2.91
CA ALA A 55 11.39 -14.73 3.71
C ALA A 55 12.60 -15.62 4.06
N PRO A 56 12.61 -16.22 5.24
CA PRO A 56 11.83 -15.84 6.42
C PRO A 56 12.36 -14.55 7.05
N PRO A 57 11.50 -13.74 7.69
CA PRO A 57 11.96 -12.53 8.36
C PRO A 57 12.85 -12.87 9.55
N LEU A 58 13.92 -12.10 9.72
CA LEU A 58 14.84 -12.26 10.84
C LEU A 58 14.24 -11.66 12.12
N ALA A 59 14.65 -12.17 13.28
CA ALA A 59 14.17 -11.67 14.57
C ALA A 59 14.35 -10.15 14.76
N ASP A 60 15.41 -9.57 14.19
CA ASP A 60 15.65 -8.14 14.21
C ASP A 60 14.70 -7.37 13.29
N GLU A 61 14.31 -7.93 12.13
CA GLU A 61 13.31 -7.34 11.25
C GLU A 61 11.94 -7.30 11.95
N VAL A 62 11.52 -8.38 12.60
CA VAL A 62 10.28 -8.44 13.39
C VAL A 62 10.26 -7.37 14.49
N LYS A 63 11.35 -7.22 15.23
CA LYS A 63 11.46 -6.19 16.28
C LYS A 63 11.37 -4.76 15.72
N ILE A 64 11.95 -4.53 14.52
CA ILE A 64 11.90 -3.23 13.87
C ILE A 64 10.48 -2.94 13.37
N LEU A 65 9.81 -3.92 12.78
CA LEU A 65 8.42 -3.78 12.36
C LEU A 65 7.50 -3.46 13.53
N SER A 66 7.73 -4.08 14.71
CA SER A 66 6.99 -3.74 15.94
C SER A 66 7.23 -2.29 16.36
N LEU A 67 8.47 -1.78 16.28
CA LEU A 67 8.77 -0.36 16.56
C LEU A 67 8.09 0.59 15.58
N VAL A 68 7.99 0.22 14.30
CA VAL A 68 7.25 1.00 13.30
C VAL A 68 5.76 0.96 13.61
N ALA A 69 5.22 -0.17 14.05
CA ALA A 69 3.83 -0.32 14.44
C ALA A 69 3.42 0.63 15.58
N GLU A 70 4.33 0.92 16.52
CA GLU A 70 4.11 1.93 17.57
C GLU A 70 4.00 3.36 17.01
N GLN A 71 4.47 3.59 15.79
CA GLN A 71 4.50 4.92 15.15
C GLN A 71 3.36 5.14 14.15
N MET A 72 2.36 4.25 14.07
CA MET A 72 1.26 4.33 13.08
C MET A 72 0.49 5.65 13.14
N HIS A 73 0.40 6.27 14.31
CA HIS A 73 -0.29 7.57 14.49
C HIS A 73 0.32 8.72 13.68
N ARG A 74 1.59 8.63 13.28
CA ARG A 74 2.30 9.64 12.48
C ARG A 74 2.84 9.10 11.15
N LEU A 75 2.46 7.88 10.75
CA LEU A 75 2.84 7.31 9.47
C LEU A 75 2.13 8.04 8.34
N GLN A 76 2.90 8.57 7.38
CA GLN A 76 2.38 9.26 6.20
C GLN A 76 2.49 8.42 4.94
N GLU A 77 3.62 7.73 4.76
CA GLU A 77 3.82 6.84 3.62
C GLU A 77 4.30 5.47 4.09
N LEU A 78 3.71 4.42 3.52
CA LEU A 78 4.13 3.04 3.74
C LEU A 78 4.31 2.32 2.42
N HIS A 79 5.54 1.92 2.16
CA HIS A 79 5.91 1.12 0.99
C HIS A 79 6.49 -0.21 1.47
N ILE A 80 5.84 -1.29 1.10
CA ILE A 80 6.26 -2.64 1.48
C ILE A 80 6.48 -3.46 0.22
N HIS A 81 7.68 -4.00 0.11
CA HIS A 81 8.03 -5.00 -0.89
C HIS A 81 8.38 -6.29 -0.17
N TRP A 82 7.64 -7.35 -0.44
CA TRP A 82 7.93 -8.67 0.13
C TRP A 82 8.17 -9.72 -0.94
N THR A 83 9.12 -10.59 -0.66
CA THR A 83 9.52 -11.69 -1.55
C THR A 83 9.14 -13.06 -0.96
N ILE A 84 8.03 -13.11 -0.22
CA ILE A 84 7.59 -14.31 0.51
C ILE A 84 6.45 -14.96 -0.24
N ALA A 85 6.65 -16.19 -0.68
CA ALA A 85 5.64 -16.92 -1.44
C ALA A 85 4.53 -17.58 -0.61
N HIS A 86 4.73 -17.90 0.68
CA HIS A 86 3.90 -18.93 1.34
C HIS A 86 3.39 -18.64 2.76
N GLU A 87 3.74 -17.56 3.44
CA GLU A 87 3.35 -17.38 4.83
C GLU A 87 2.30 -16.28 5.02
N THR A 88 1.04 -16.71 5.07
CA THR A 88 -0.12 -15.83 5.38
C THR A 88 -0.07 -15.27 6.80
N SER A 89 0.66 -15.91 7.72
CA SER A 89 0.74 -15.51 9.13
C SER A 89 1.55 -14.24 9.39
N LEU A 90 2.37 -13.79 8.43
CA LEU A 90 3.25 -12.65 8.63
C LEU A 90 2.60 -11.28 8.37
N TRP A 91 1.39 -11.24 7.81
CA TRP A 91 0.70 -9.97 7.53
C TRP A 91 0.50 -9.11 8.76
N HIS A 92 0.21 -9.71 9.91
CA HIS A 92 0.04 -8.99 11.18
C HIS A 92 1.33 -8.31 11.67
N LEU A 93 2.49 -8.84 11.26
CA LEU A 93 3.78 -8.24 11.59
C LEU A 93 4.11 -7.10 10.62
N ILE A 94 3.71 -7.25 9.36
CA ILE A 94 4.03 -6.31 8.27
C ILE A 94 3.07 -5.13 8.30
N ILE A 95 1.78 -5.42 8.43
CA ILE A 95 0.71 -4.43 8.52
C ILE A 95 -0.03 -4.68 9.82
N PRO A 96 0.37 -4.01 10.90
CA PRO A 96 -0.26 -4.23 12.20
C PRO A 96 -1.73 -3.81 12.17
N PRO A 97 -2.58 -4.48 12.95
CA PRO A 97 -3.98 -4.12 13.09
C PRO A 97 -4.12 -2.87 13.99
N THR A 98 -3.49 -1.78 13.58
CA THR A 98 -3.47 -0.50 14.31
C THR A 98 -3.88 0.60 13.35
N PRO A 99 -4.80 1.51 13.72
CA PRO A 99 -5.22 2.62 12.87
C PRO A 99 -4.04 3.45 12.36
N ALA A 100 -4.10 3.87 11.10
CA ALA A 100 -3.11 4.77 10.49
C ALA A 100 -3.80 6.05 10.00
N PRO A 101 -4.20 6.95 10.92
CA PRO A 101 -5.06 8.09 10.61
C PRO A 101 -4.41 9.15 9.71
N ASN A 102 -3.09 9.17 9.65
CA ASN A 102 -2.32 10.13 8.84
C ASN A 102 -1.73 9.52 7.57
N LEU A 103 -2.03 8.23 7.28
CA LEU A 103 -1.50 7.55 6.10
C LEU A 103 -2.10 8.14 4.82
N GLU A 104 -1.24 8.65 3.94
CA GLU A 104 -1.61 9.24 2.65
C GLU A 104 -1.25 8.33 1.47
N VAL A 105 -0.16 7.56 1.61
CA VAL A 105 0.34 6.68 0.56
C VAL A 105 0.54 5.26 1.09
N LEU A 106 -0.11 4.28 0.44
CA LEU A 106 0.11 2.86 0.67
C LEU A 106 0.53 2.18 -0.62
N SER A 107 1.72 1.59 -0.63
CA SER A 107 2.22 0.82 -1.76
C SER A 107 2.66 -0.57 -1.29
N LEU A 108 2.01 -1.58 -1.81
CA LEU A 108 2.28 -2.97 -1.49
C LEU A 108 2.72 -3.70 -2.75
N ILE A 109 3.93 -4.28 -2.72
CA ILE A 109 4.51 -5.04 -3.82
C ILE A 109 4.77 -6.46 -3.34
N GLY A 110 4.01 -7.41 -3.85
CA GLY A 110 4.20 -8.83 -3.59
C GLY A 110 5.28 -9.47 -4.45
N SER A 111 5.68 -10.68 -4.12
CA SER A 111 6.50 -11.48 -5.01
C SER A 111 5.64 -12.15 -6.09
N TRP A 112 6.27 -12.38 -7.23
CA TRP A 112 5.69 -13.17 -8.29
C TRP A 112 5.77 -14.66 -7.91
N ASP A 113 4.72 -15.21 -7.30
CA ASP A 113 4.58 -16.66 -7.13
C ASP A 113 3.16 -17.09 -7.50
N GLU A 114 3.06 -17.98 -8.48
CA GLU A 114 1.79 -18.51 -9.00
C GLU A 114 1.02 -19.35 -7.96
N ARG A 115 1.68 -19.78 -6.89
CA ARG A 115 1.10 -20.67 -5.87
C ARG A 115 0.25 -19.95 -4.82
N VAL A 116 0.26 -18.61 -4.79
CA VAL A 116 -0.40 -17.80 -3.74
C VAL A 116 -1.75 -17.24 -4.22
N SER A 117 -2.48 -17.97 -5.04
CA SER A 117 -3.74 -17.50 -5.63
C SER A 117 -4.92 -17.32 -4.66
N ASN A 118 -4.83 -17.81 -3.42
CA ASN A 118 -5.95 -17.80 -2.47
C ASN A 118 -5.62 -17.14 -1.12
N LEU A 119 -4.71 -16.17 -1.11
CA LEU A 119 -4.39 -15.44 0.11
C LEU A 119 -5.55 -14.53 0.50
N ILE A 120 -6.17 -14.78 1.65
CA ILE A 120 -7.16 -13.87 2.22
C ILE A 120 -6.40 -12.82 3.06
N LEU A 121 -6.39 -11.59 2.58
CA LEU A 121 -5.78 -10.49 3.32
C LEU A 121 -6.74 -9.98 4.40
N PRO A 122 -6.26 -9.83 5.64
CA PRO A 122 -7.06 -9.20 6.69
C PRO A 122 -7.31 -7.72 6.36
N PRO A 123 -8.31 -7.09 6.98
CA PRO A 123 -8.47 -5.64 6.86
C PRO A 123 -7.23 -4.93 7.45
N PHE A 124 -6.65 -4.03 6.65
CA PHE A 124 -5.48 -3.25 7.04
C PHE A 124 -5.90 -2.08 7.94
N PHE A 125 -5.07 -1.77 8.94
CA PHE A 125 -5.23 -0.59 9.79
C PHE A 125 -6.61 -0.47 10.45
N GLN A 126 -7.25 -1.61 10.78
CA GLN A 126 -8.63 -1.66 11.29
C GLN A 126 -9.64 -0.91 10.38
N ASN A 127 -9.37 -0.83 9.10
CA ASN A 127 -10.16 -0.06 8.13
C ASN A 127 -10.18 1.46 8.41
N ILE A 128 -9.19 1.99 9.15
CA ILE A 128 -9.13 3.41 9.54
C ILE A 128 -7.94 4.08 8.84
N THR A 129 -8.18 4.58 7.64
CA THR A 129 -7.21 5.33 6.82
C THR A 129 -7.87 6.56 6.17
N PRO A 130 -8.38 7.51 6.95
CA PRO A 130 -9.24 8.60 6.43
C PRO A 130 -8.51 9.58 5.50
N ARG A 131 -7.16 9.55 5.47
CA ARG A 131 -6.34 10.43 4.63
C ARG A 131 -5.68 9.72 3.46
N LEU A 132 -5.98 8.44 3.25
CA LEU A 132 -5.36 7.68 2.17
C LEU A 132 -5.77 8.24 0.81
N LYS A 133 -4.79 8.73 0.04
CA LYS A 133 -4.97 9.31 -1.29
C LYS A 133 -4.41 8.44 -2.40
N LYS A 134 -3.33 7.71 -2.10
CA LYS A 134 -2.66 6.88 -3.09
C LYS A 134 -2.56 5.43 -2.64
N LEU A 135 -3.15 4.54 -3.43
CA LEU A 135 -3.12 3.10 -3.23
C LEU A 135 -2.47 2.42 -4.42
N THR A 136 -1.42 1.65 -4.17
CA THR A 136 -0.74 0.86 -5.21
C THR A 136 -0.60 -0.58 -4.75
N PHE A 137 -1.12 -1.52 -5.54
CA PHE A 137 -0.92 -2.95 -5.36
C PHE A 137 -0.25 -3.55 -6.58
N THR A 138 0.83 -4.29 -6.37
CA THR A 138 1.56 -5.00 -7.42
C THR A 138 1.75 -6.46 -7.03
N HIS A 139 1.40 -7.40 -7.89
CA HIS A 139 1.45 -8.84 -7.62
C HIS A 139 0.66 -9.30 -6.38
N ILE A 140 -0.39 -8.58 -6.03
CA ILE A 140 -1.28 -8.94 -4.94
C ILE A 140 -2.53 -9.55 -5.54
N SER A 141 -2.69 -10.85 -5.36
CA SER A 141 -3.78 -11.63 -5.95
C SER A 141 -5.06 -11.60 -5.14
N SER A 142 -5.07 -11.01 -3.95
CA SER A 142 -6.27 -10.91 -3.15
C SER A 142 -6.49 -9.48 -2.67
N TRP A 143 -7.75 -9.13 -2.54
CA TRP A 143 -8.13 -7.80 -2.08
C TRP A 143 -8.38 -7.82 -0.57
N PRO A 144 -7.80 -6.90 0.21
CA PRO A 144 -8.11 -6.81 1.63
C PRO A 144 -9.56 -6.35 1.82
N HIS A 145 -10.17 -6.77 2.93
CA HIS A 145 -11.52 -6.37 3.28
C HIS A 145 -11.60 -4.91 3.79
N ASN A 146 -10.91 -4.00 3.10
CA ASN A 146 -10.94 -2.57 3.40
C ASN A 146 -11.95 -1.83 2.53
N ASP A 147 -12.55 -0.81 3.11
CA ASP A 147 -13.39 0.17 2.40
C ASP A 147 -12.54 1.41 2.08
N PHE A 148 -11.63 1.27 1.12
CA PHE A 148 -10.82 2.40 0.68
C PHE A 148 -11.72 3.46 0.04
N CYS A 149 -11.62 4.69 0.54
CA CYS A 149 -12.42 5.81 0.08
C CYS A 149 -11.56 7.08 -0.07
N GLY A 150 -12.02 8.03 -0.88
CA GLY A 150 -11.37 9.32 -1.07
C GLY A 150 -10.02 9.24 -1.77
N LEU A 151 -9.78 8.17 -2.57
CA LEU A 151 -8.54 8.01 -3.32
C LEU A 151 -8.44 9.04 -4.44
N ALA A 152 -7.23 9.61 -4.61
CA ALA A 152 -6.85 10.39 -5.77
C ALA A 152 -6.11 9.53 -6.81
N HIS A 153 -5.39 8.50 -6.36
CA HIS A 153 -4.64 7.62 -7.26
C HIS A 153 -4.87 6.15 -6.87
N LEU A 154 -5.32 5.34 -7.82
CA LEU A 154 -5.46 3.90 -7.69
C LEU A 154 -4.63 3.21 -8.77
N SER A 155 -3.66 2.41 -8.36
CA SER A 155 -2.77 1.69 -9.26
C SER A 155 -2.73 0.20 -8.91
N LEU A 156 -3.17 -0.64 -9.83
CA LEU A 156 -3.20 -2.10 -9.68
C LEU A 156 -2.37 -2.71 -10.80
N PHE A 157 -1.40 -3.55 -10.44
CA PHE A 157 -0.49 -4.16 -11.39
C PHE A 157 -0.37 -5.67 -11.18
N ASN A 158 -0.41 -6.43 -12.28
CA ASN A 158 -0.10 -7.85 -12.34
C ASN A 158 -0.87 -8.70 -11.31
N GLN A 159 -2.16 -8.52 -11.21
CA GLN A 159 -3.06 -9.32 -10.37
C GLN A 159 -3.47 -10.59 -11.10
N ARG A 160 -2.89 -11.74 -10.73
CA ARG A 160 -3.18 -13.04 -11.34
C ARG A 160 -4.09 -13.89 -10.46
N GLY A 161 -5.30 -13.90 -10.55
CA GLY A 161 -6.24 -14.62 -9.66
C GLY A 161 -6.64 -13.79 -8.45
N GLY A 162 -7.72 -14.17 -7.75
CA GLY A 162 -8.19 -13.46 -6.58
C GLY A 162 -8.50 -11.97 -6.79
N ARG A 163 -8.78 -11.58 -8.04
CA ARG A 163 -9.09 -10.20 -8.40
C ARG A 163 -10.32 -9.71 -7.63
N VAL A 164 -10.38 -8.42 -7.40
CA VAL A 164 -11.56 -7.80 -6.77
C VAL A 164 -12.81 -8.04 -7.62
N SER A 165 -13.95 -8.32 -7.00
CA SER A 165 -15.21 -8.41 -7.74
C SER A 165 -15.55 -7.08 -8.39
N LEU A 166 -16.22 -7.09 -9.55
CA LEU A 166 -16.66 -5.87 -10.23
C LEU A 166 -17.47 -4.97 -9.30
N PHE A 167 -18.36 -5.55 -8.50
CA PHE A 167 -19.17 -4.80 -7.55
C PHE A 167 -18.32 -4.03 -6.55
N LYS A 168 -17.37 -4.71 -5.89
CA LYS A 168 -16.49 -4.06 -4.91
C LYS A 168 -15.56 -3.02 -5.55
N PHE A 169 -15.11 -3.28 -6.76
CA PHE A 169 -14.32 -2.32 -7.52
C PHE A 169 -15.11 -1.04 -7.81
N LEU A 170 -16.36 -1.16 -8.26
CA LEU A 170 -17.24 -0.01 -8.49
C LEU A 170 -17.59 0.74 -7.19
N GLU A 171 -17.72 0.04 -6.05
CA GLU A 171 -17.89 0.70 -4.75
C GLU A 171 -16.69 1.59 -4.40
N ILE A 172 -15.46 1.11 -4.62
CA ILE A 172 -14.24 1.88 -4.38
C ILE A 172 -14.21 3.12 -5.27
N LEU A 173 -14.54 2.98 -6.56
CA LEU A 173 -14.59 4.12 -7.47
C LEU A 173 -15.68 5.12 -7.05
N LYS A 174 -16.87 4.64 -6.65
CA LYS A 174 -17.94 5.49 -6.13
C LYS A 174 -17.56 6.26 -4.88
N SER A 175 -16.83 5.61 -3.98
CA SER A 175 -16.37 6.24 -2.72
C SER A 175 -15.16 7.14 -2.92
N SER A 176 -14.66 7.24 -4.17
CA SER A 176 -13.49 8.05 -4.53
C SER A 176 -13.81 8.99 -5.70
N PRO A 177 -14.78 9.92 -5.57
CA PRO A 177 -15.20 10.80 -6.68
C PRO A 177 -14.11 11.79 -7.11
N GLY A 178 -13.10 12.03 -6.26
CA GLY A 178 -11.92 12.84 -6.56
C GLY A 178 -10.77 12.08 -7.22
N LEU A 179 -11.01 10.87 -7.78
CA LEU A 179 -9.98 10.08 -8.42
C LEU A 179 -9.42 10.80 -9.65
N GLU A 180 -8.09 11.02 -9.64
CA GLU A 180 -7.35 11.70 -10.72
C GLU A 180 -6.63 10.71 -11.63
N GLU A 181 -6.14 9.61 -11.06
CA GLU A 181 -5.42 8.58 -11.81
C GLU A 181 -5.93 7.17 -11.52
N LEU A 182 -6.22 6.41 -12.57
CA LEU A 182 -6.60 5.00 -12.52
C LEU A 182 -5.66 4.20 -13.45
N LEU A 183 -4.79 3.41 -12.86
CA LEU A 183 -3.84 2.57 -13.58
C LEU A 183 -4.16 1.10 -13.31
N LEU A 184 -4.55 0.38 -14.34
CA LEU A 184 -4.89 -1.05 -14.30
C LEU A 184 -4.04 -1.77 -15.34
N ASN A 185 -2.96 -2.41 -14.92
CA ASN A 185 -2.06 -3.11 -15.84
C ASN A 185 -2.01 -4.60 -15.44
N TYR A 186 -2.55 -5.46 -16.29
CA TYR A 186 -2.79 -6.88 -15.99
C TYR A 186 -3.51 -7.06 -14.65
N ALA A 187 -4.47 -6.19 -14.39
CA ALA A 187 -5.20 -6.09 -13.14
C ALA A 187 -6.59 -5.52 -13.39
N GLY A 188 -7.44 -5.54 -12.35
CA GLY A 188 -8.80 -5.02 -12.45
C GLY A 188 -9.82 -6.00 -11.89
N PRO A 189 -11.10 -5.75 -12.10
CA PRO A 189 -12.15 -6.64 -11.58
C PRO A 189 -12.13 -8.02 -12.24
N ASP A 190 -12.61 -9.02 -11.51
CA ASP A 190 -12.76 -10.37 -12.01
C ASP A 190 -13.96 -10.44 -12.98
N GLU A 191 -13.71 -10.88 -14.21
CA GLU A 191 -14.72 -11.01 -15.25
C GLU A 191 -15.79 -12.06 -14.89
N ASN A 192 -15.41 -13.13 -14.21
CA ASN A 192 -16.36 -14.17 -13.79
C ASN A 192 -17.37 -13.65 -12.78
N SER A 193 -17.06 -12.58 -12.05
CA SER A 193 -17.99 -11.95 -11.13
C SER A 193 -19.14 -11.22 -11.81
N VAL A 194 -19.00 -10.89 -13.09
CA VAL A 194 -20.07 -10.24 -13.89
C VAL A 194 -21.18 -11.23 -14.23
N ILE A 195 -20.81 -12.47 -14.55
CA ILE A 195 -21.76 -13.51 -15.01
C ILE A 195 -22.75 -13.91 -13.91
N MET A 196 -22.30 -13.92 -12.66
CA MET A 196 -23.14 -14.31 -11.51
C MET A 196 -24.13 -13.22 -11.06
N HIS A 197 -24.04 -12.00 -11.61
CA HIS A 197 -24.81 -10.84 -11.15
C HIS A 197 -25.60 -10.17 -12.27
N GLN A 198 -25.97 -10.93 -13.32
CA GLN A 198 -26.69 -10.43 -14.51
C GLN A 198 -28.02 -9.69 -14.23
N GLU A 199 -28.56 -9.78 -13.03
CA GLU A 199 -29.86 -9.12 -12.69
C GLU A 199 -29.65 -7.78 -11.91
N ARG A 200 -28.44 -7.40 -11.53
CA ARG A 200 -28.22 -6.12 -10.85
C ARG A 200 -27.82 -5.05 -11.84
N THR A 201 -28.64 -4.04 -12.00
CA THR A 201 -28.30 -2.83 -12.75
C THR A 201 -27.02 -2.25 -12.20
N LEU A 202 -25.92 -2.35 -12.96
CA LEU A 202 -24.64 -1.71 -12.58
C LEU A 202 -24.87 -0.21 -12.56
N ALA A 203 -24.70 0.40 -11.39
CA ALA A 203 -24.80 1.85 -11.28
C ALA A 203 -23.59 2.49 -11.98
N LEU A 204 -23.86 3.47 -12.82
CA LEU A 204 -22.83 4.29 -13.44
C LEU A 204 -22.01 5.04 -12.37
N VAL A 205 -20.71 5.11 -12.58
CA VAL A 205 -19.80 5.85 -11.72
C VAL A 205 -19.21 7.01 -12.51
N SER A 206 -19.46 8.23 -12.04
CA SER A 206 -18.88 9.45 -12.63
C SER A 206 -17.59 9.80 -11.94
N LEU A 207 -16.50 9.93 -12.71
CA LEU A 207 -15.16 10.29 -12.23
C LEU A 207 -14.73 11.62 -12.86
N ASN A 208 -15.35 12.71 -12.43
CA ASN A 208 -15.20 14.04 -13.06
C ASN A 208 -13.80 14.65 -12.89
N HIS A 209 -12.97 14.10 -12.01
CA HIS A 209 -11.60 14.56 -11.77
C HIS A 209 -10.56 13.69 -12.45
N LEU A 210 -10.98 12.62 -13.15
CA LEU A 210 -10.06 11.67 -13.76
C LEU A 210 -9.28 12.33 -14.89
N ARG A 211 -7.94 12.36 -14.75
CA ARG A 211 -7.00 12.96 -15.71
C ARG A 211 -6.21 11.92 -16.48
N ARG A 212 -6.01 10.75 -15.84
CA ARG A 212 -5.25 9.66 -16.44
C ARG A 212 -5.93 8.33 -16.19
N ILE A 213 -6.19 7.62 -17.28
CA ILE A 213 -6.59 6.21 -17.24
C ILE A 213 -5.62 5.40 -18.09
N GLU A 214 -5.14 4.29 -17.54
CA GLU A 214 -4.28 3.36 -18.25
C GLU A 214 -4.79 1.95 -17.96
N ILE A 215 -5.17 1.23 -19.00
CA ILE A 215 -5.69 -0.13 -18.88
C ILE A 215 -4.89 -1.01 -19.81
N GLY A 216 -4.09 -1.92 -19.26
CA GLY A 216 -3.36 -2.94 -20.00
C GLY A 216 -3.80 -4.32 -19.54
N ASP A 217 -4.31 -5.15 -20.44
CA ASP A 217 -4.68 -6.53 -20.13
C ASP A 217 -4.21 -7.50 -21.21
N TRP A 218 -4.05 -8.78 -20.83
CA TRP A 218 -3.72 -9.90 -21.73
C TRP A 218 -4.90 -10.29 -22.62
N THR A 219 -6.11 -10.02 -22.16
CA THR A 219 -7.35 -10.30 -22.87
C THR A 219 -8.16 -9.02 -23.01
N MET A 220 -8.40 -8.64 -24.24
CA MET A 220 -9.10 -7.47 -24.70
C MET A 220 -10.54 -7.34 -24.20
N SER A 221 -10.80 -7.32 -22.91
CA SER A 221 -12.14 -7.15 -22.35
C SER A 221 -12.33 -5.82 -21.62
N VAL A 222 -11.81 -4.75 -22.18
CA VAL A 222 -12.07 -3.36 -21.72
C VAL A 222 -13.55 -2.97 -21.90
N ARG A 223 -14.35 -3.80 -22.60
CA ARG A 223 -15.75 -3.52 -22.91
C ARG A 223 -16.72 -3.52 -21.72
N SER A 224 -16.26 -3.94 -20.53
CA SER A 224 -17.15 -4.20 -19.40
C SER A 224 -17.10 -3.17 -18.29
N ILE A 225 -16.24 -2.15 -18.34
CA ILE A 225 -16.18 -1.15 -17.27
C ILE A 225 -17.02 0.06 -17.69
N PRO A 226 -18.19 0.28 -17.09
CA PRO A 226 -19.02 1.45 -17.39
C PRO A 226 -18.44 2.69 -16.69
N ILE A 227 -17.31 3.18 -17.19
CA ILE A 227 -16.73 4.46 -16.76
C ILE A 227 -17.13 5.50 -17.80
N PHE A 228 -17.85 6.52 -17.36
CA PHE A 228 -18.10 7.73 -18.14
C PHE A 228 -17.14 8.83 -17.65
N LEU A 229 -16.39 9.37 -18.58
CA LEU A 229 -15.50 10.53 -18.42
C LEU A 229 -16.30 11.81 -18.60
#